data_c067c2d3d2dec67f2886606d629f127a
#
_entry.id   c067c2d3d2dec67f2886606d629f127a
#
_cell.length_a   1.000
_cell.length_b   1.000
_cell.length_c   1.000
_cell.angle_alpha   90.00
_cell.angle_beta   90.00
_cell.angle_gamma   90.00
#
_symmetry.space_group_name_H-M   'P 1'
#
loop_
_entity.id
_entity.type
_entity.pdbx_description
1 polymer ?
#
loop_
_entity_poly.entity_id
_entity_poly.type
_entity_poly.pdbx_seq_one_letter_code
_entity_poly.pdbx_strand_id
1 'polypeptide(L)'
;MKEYLDVLAGCPLFDGVERADITAMLGCLDGRAVEVRKGEAVFNEGDPARFMGIVLAGSMQILRDDYYGNRSVLTVVGPGGLFAEAFACAGLERMPVSAVAQLPGAVLLMDCRRVLRSCSNACPFHSRMVGNLLRGIAQKNLTLTQKIRYMSQKTTRDKLMEVLLDQAKAQHSAEFTIPFDRQSLADYLGVERSALSAEISRMRRDGLIESTGSRFRLLKTESER
;
A
#
# COMPACT_ATOMS: atom_id res chain seq x y z
N MET A 1 -22.74 6.96 7.26
CA MET A 1 -22.25 7.20 5.87
C MET A 1 -21.97 8.67 5.55
N LYS A 2 -22.90 9.62 5.86
CA LYS A 2 -22.67 11.06 5.56
C LYS A 2 -21.39 11.60 6.23
N GLU A 3 -21.06 11.16 7.42
CA GLU A 3 -19.86 11.53 8.18
C GLU A 3 -18.53 11.08 7.53
N TYR A 4 -18.56 10.06 6.67
CA TYR A 4 -17.37 9.51 6.00
C TYR A 4 -17.22 9.97 4.55
N LEU A 5 -18.09 10.87 4.05
CA LEU A 5 -18.03 11.31 2.66
C LEU A 5 -16.72 12.04 2.33
N ASP A 6 -16.12 12.75 3.28
CA ASP A 6 -14.84 13.41 3.09
C ASP A 6 -13.70 12.37 2.89
N VAL A 7 -13.71 11.31 3.68
CA VAL A 7 -12.73 10.22 3.56
C VAL A 7 -12.92 9.48 2.23
N LEU A 8 -14.17 9.22 1.84
CA LEU A 8 -14.48 8.56 0.57
C LEU A 8 -14.11 9.42 -0.64
N ALA A 9 -14.38 10.73 -0.58
CA ALA A 9 -13.99 11.67 -1.64
C ALA A 9 -12.45 11.78 -1.78
N GLY A 10 -11.70 11.57 -0.71
CA GLY A 10 -10.24 11.49 -0.73
C GLY A 10 -9.69 10.09 -1.08
N CYS A 11 -10.55 9.08 -1.20
CA CYS A 11 -10.12 7.74 -1.57
C CYS A 11 -9.83 7.64 -3.07
N PRO A 12 -8.66 7.12 -3.49
CA PRO A 12 -8.30 6.98 -4.91
C PRO A 12 -9.31 6.21 -5.76
N LEU A 13 -10.12 5.34 -5.15
CA LEU A 13 -11.19 4.62 -5.85
C LEU A 13 -12.25 5.57 -6.43
N PHE A 14 -12.54 6.66 -5.73
CA PHE A 14 -13.55 7.65 -6.12
C PHE A 14 -12.95 8.92 -6.74
N ASP A 15 -11.69 8.87 -7.16
CA ASP A 15 -11.05 10.02 -7.81
C ASP A 15 -11.86 10.50 -9.04
N GLY A 16 -12.16 11.81 -9.08
CA GLY A 16 -12.98 12.43 -10.11
C GLY A 16 -14.48 12.06 -10.06
N VAL A 17 -14.98 11.51 -8.96
CA VAL A 17 -16.42 11.27 -8.70
C VAL A 17 -16.92 12.30 -7.69
N GLU A 18 -18.04 12.94 -7.98
CA GLU A 18 -18.64 13.93 -7.08
C GLU A 18 -19.25 13.24 -5.84
N ARG A 19 -19.29 13.97 -4.71
CA ARG A 19 -19.80 13.42 -3.43
C ARG A 19 -21.23 12.91 -3.51
N ALA A 20 -22.09 13.59 -4.27
CA ALA A 20 -23.47 13.17 -4.48
C ALA A 20 -23.54 11.81 -5.19
N ASP A 21 -22.67 11.61 -6.19
CA ASP A 21 -22.59 10.38 -6.97
C ASP A 21 -21.99 9.24 -6.18
N ILE A 22 -20.99 9.50 -5.32
CA ILE A 22 -20.46 8.49 -4.39
C ILE A 22 -21.59 7.89 -3.55
N THR A 23 -22.45 8.74 -2.98
CA THR A 23 -23.59 8.27 -2.17
C THR A 23 -24.53 7.39 -2.95
N ALA A 24 -24.87 7.78 -4.18
CA ALA A 24 -25.74 7.01 -5.06
C ALA A 24 -25.09 5.66 -5.46
N MET A 25 -23.80 5.67 -5.75
CA MET A 25 -23.04 4.47 -6.12
C MET A 25 -22.97 3.44 -4.99
N LEU A 26 -22.85 3.85 -3.75
CA LEU A 26 -22.79 2.93 -2.61
C LEU A 26 -24.01 2.02 -2.51
N GLY A 27 -25.20 2.52 -2.88
CA GLY A 27 -26.41 1.70 -2.99
C GLY A 27 -26.30 0.61 -4.08
N CYS A 28 -25.73 0.95 -5.23
CA CYS A 28 -25.53 0.00 -6.34
C CYS A 28 -24.46 -1.05 -6.02
N LEU A 29 -23.44 -0.67 -5.23
CA LEU A 29 -22.30 -1.52 -4.86
C LEU A 29 -22.58 -2.42 -3.66
N ASP A 30 -23.80 -2.35 -3.06
CA ASP A 30 -24.13 -2.99 -1.79
C ASP A 30 -23.11 -2.61 -0.68
N GLY A 31 -22.71 -1.33 -0.70
CA GLY A 31 -21.73 -0.79 0.22
C GLY A 31 -22.27 -0.71 1.65
N ARG A 32 -21.62 -1.38 2.59
CA ARG A 32 -22.02 -1.45 4.00
C ARG A 32 -20.92 -0.92 4.89
N ALA A 33 -21.23 0.11 5.69
CA ALA A 33 -20.35 0.53 6.76
C ALA A 33 -20.47 -0.43 7.95
N VAL A 34 -19.33 -0.89 8.46
CA VAL A 34 -19.23 -1.77 9.62
C VAL A 34 -18.31 -1.11 10.63
N GLU A 35 -18.80 -0.92 11.85
CA GLU A 35 -17.97 -0.49 12.97
C GLU A 35 -17.12 -1.66 13.44
N VAL A 36 -15.87 -1.36 13.83
CA VAL A 36 -14.92 -2.36 14.30
C VAL A 36 -14.24 -1.90 15.59
N ARG A 37 -14.08 -2.82 16.53
CA ARG A 37 -13.31 -2.63 17.75
C ARG A 37 -11.86 -3.05 17.52
N LYS A 38 -10.96 -2.54 18.35
CA LYS A 38 -9.56 -2.97 18.33
C LYS A 38 -9.47 -4.49 18.48
N GLY A 39 -8.73 -5.14 17.59
CA GLY A 39 -8.53 -6.59 17.54
C GLY A 39 -9.66 -7.37 16.85
N GLU A 40 -10.73 -6.71 16.42
CA GLU A 40 -11.83 -7.35 15.71
C GLU A 40 -11.43 -7.61 14.24
N ALA A 41 -11.70 -8.84 13.77
CA ALA A 41 -11.44 -9.24 12.40
C ALA A 41 -12.63 -8.89 11.50
N VAL A 42 -12.37 -8.22 10.39
CA VAL A 42 -13.33 -7.99 9.30
C VAL A 42 -13.35 -9.19 8.36
N PHE A 43 -12.18 -9.75 8.10
CA PHE A 43 -11.97 -11.00 7.37
C PHE A 43 -10.95 -11.85 8.11
N ASN A 44 -11.19 -13.15 8.15
CA ASN A 44 -10.19 -14.13 8.58
C ASN A 44 -9.58 -14.82 7.36
N GLU A 45 -8.36 -15.32 7.51
CA GLU A 45 -7.81 -16.26 6.55
C GLU A 45 -8.76 -17.46 6.36
N GLY A 46 -9.01 -17.84 5.11
CA GLY A 46 -9.97 -18.89 4.75
C GLY A 46 -11.41 -18.40 4.51
N ASP A 47 -11.77 -17.18 4.87
CA ASP A 47 -13.07 -16.60 4.54
C ASP A 47 -13.25 -16.43 3.02
N PRO A 48 -14.49 -16.41 2.50
CA PRO A 48 -14.72 -16.16 1.08
C PRO A 48 -14.14 -14.82 0.61
N ALA A 49 -13.29 -14.82 -0.42
CA ALA A 49 -12.66 -13.61 -0.98
C ALA A 49 -13.61 -12.82 -1.89
N ARG A 50 -14.75 -12.43 -1.37
CA ARG A 50 -15.83 -11.75 -2.10
C ARG A 50 -15.80 -10.23 -1.95
N PHE A 51 -15.43 -9.76 -0.79
CA PHE A 51 -15.54 -8.35 -0.43
C PHE A 51 -14.18 -7.66 -0.44
N MET A 52 -14.16 -6.42 -0.86
CA MET A 52 -13.07 -5.47 -0.65
C MET A 52 -13.50 -4.42 0.37
N GLY A 53 -12.55 -3.81 1.04
CA GLY A 53 -12.81 -2.81 2.07
C GLY A 53 -12.10 -1.48 1.83
N ILE A 54 -12.70 -0.40 2.35
CA ILE A 54 -12.08 0.92 2.52
C ILE A 54 -12.12 1.25 4.01
N VAL A 55 -11.01 1.68 4.57
CA VAL A 55 -10.97 2.17 5.95
C VAL A 55 -11.63 3.55 5.98
N LEU A 56 -12.70 3.70 6.77
CA LEU A 56 -13.41 4.97 6.97
C LEU A 56 -12.87 5.75 8.17
N ALA A 57 -12.53 5.04 9.23
CA ALA A 57 -11.91 5.58 10.45
C ALA A 57 -11.07 4.50 11.13
N GLY A 58 -10.10 4.90 11.94
CA GLY A 58 -9.20 3.97 12.62
C GLY A 58 -8.12 3.43 11.68
N SER A 59 -7.71 2.18 11.87
CA SER A 59 -6.74 1.51 10.99
C SER A 59 -6.91 0.00 11.00
N MET A 60 -6.57 -0.64 9.88
CA MET A 60 -6.61 -2.09 9.69
C MET A 60 -5.21 -2.65 9.50
N GLN A 61 -4.90 -3.76 10.16
CA GLN A 61 -3.71 -4.57 9.88
C GLN A 61 -4.10 -5.74 8.97
N ILE A 62 -3.30 -5.95 7.92
CA ILE A 62 -3.38 -7.15 7.10
C ILE A 62 -2.34 -8.12 7.65
N LEU A 63 -2.82 -9.27 8.11
CA LEU A 63 -2.04 -10.25 8.86
C LEU A 63 -1.99 -11.57 8.11
N ARG A 64 -0.88 -12.27 8.26
CA ARG A 64 -0.74 -13.65 7.85
C ARG A 64 -0.18 -14.46 9.01
N ASP A 65 -0.81 -15.57 9.32
CA ASP A 65 -0.29 -16.54 10.27
C ASP A 65 0.52 -17.60 9.50
N ASP A 66 1.72 -17.95 10.00
CA ASP A 66 2.51 -19.02 9.41
C ASP A 66 2.07 -20.39 9.95
N TYR A 67 2.65 -21.46 9.42
CA TYR A 67 2.36 -22.84 9.84
C TYR A 67 2.58 -23.09 11.34
N TYR A 68 3.45 -22.32 11.96
CA TYR A 68 3.78 -22.43 13.39
C TYR A 68 2.92 -21.51 14.27
N GLY A 69 1.97 -20.76 13.69
CA GLY A 69 1.12 -19.83 14.40
C GLY A 69 1.78 -18.46 14.69
N ASN A 70 2.95 -18.19 14.11
CA ASN A 70 3.55 -16.86 14.22
C ASN A 70 2.81 -15.88 13.31
N ARG A 71 2.42 -14.76 13.88
CA ARG A 71 1.68 -13.70 13.18
C ARG A 71 2.62 -12.67 12.57
N SER A 72 2.50 -12.46 11.26
CA SER A 72 3.22 -11.43 10.52
C SER A 72 2.28 -10.33 10.06
N VAL A 73 2.65 -9.08 10.32
CA VAL A 73 1.94 -7.90 9.79
C VAL A 73 2.48 -7.59 8.41
N LEU A 74 1.66 -7.80 7.38
CA LEU A 74 2.04 -7.51 5.99
C LEU A 74 1.97 -6.02 5.69
N THR A 75 0.92 -5.34 6.17
CA THR A 75 0.72 -3.89 6.00
C THR A 75 -0.30 -3.36 6.98
N VAL A 76 -0.27 -2.04 7.18
CA VAL A 76 -1.29 -1.28 7.91
C VAL A 76 -1.96 -0.32 6.95
N VAL A 77 -3.30 -0.29 6.99
CA VAL A 77 -4.13 0.54 6.12
C VAL A 77 -4.87 1.56 6.97
N GLY A 78 -4.68 2.84 6.66
CA GLY A 78 -5.37 3.96 7.31
C GLY A 78 -6.59 4.46 6.54
N PRO A 79 -7.25 5.54 7.00
CA PRO A 79 -8.45 6.11 6.38
C PRO A 79 -8.26 6.43 4.90
N GLY A 80 -9.26 6.10 4.08
CA GLY A 80 -9.23 6.21 2.61
C GLY A 80 -8.47 5.10 1.90
N GLY A 81 -7.74 4.25 2.62
CA GLY A 81 -7.00 3.14 2.04
C GLY A 81 -7.89 1.94 1.73
N LEU A 82 -7.59 1.26 0.60
CA LEU A 82 -8.22 0.01 0.20
C LEU A 82 -7.48 -1.20 0.76
N PHE A 83 -8.24 -2.24 1.12
CA PHE A 83 -7.70 -3.54 1.51
C PHE A 83 -8.54 -4.68 0.93
N ALA A 84 -7.92 -5.85 0.78
CA ALA A 84 -8.50 -7.07 0.21
C ALA A 84 -8.93 -6.98 -1.27
N GLU A 85 -8.80 -5.82 -1.93
CA GLU A 85 -9.21 -5.60 -3.31
C GLU A 85 -8.48 -6.53 -4.31
N ALA A 86 -7.19 -6.76 -4.08
CA ALA A 86 -6.39 -7.61 -4.96
C ALA A 86 -6.89 -9.06 -4.96
N PHE A 87 -7.23 -9.60 -3.80
CA PHE A 87 -7.72 -10.98 -3.65
C PHE A 87 -9.14 -11.15 -4.21
N ALA A 88 -10.03 -10.20 -3.89
CA ALA A 88 -11.40 -10.22 -4.36
C ALA A 88 -11.49 -10.02 -5.88
N CYS A 89 -10.68 -9.12 -6.46
CA CYS A 89 -10.62 -8.88 -7.91
C CYS A 89 -9.94 -10.02 -8.67
N ALA A 90 -8.97 -10.71 -8.06
CA ALA A 90 -8.34 -11.89 -8.65
C ALA A 90 -9.28 -13.11 -8.68
N GLY A 91 -10.46 -13.01 -8.04
CA GLY A 91 -11.43 -14.10 -8.03
C GLY A 91 -11.00 -15.29 -7.18
N LEU A 92 -10.16 -15.07 -6.16
CA LEU A 92 -9.82 -16.15 -5.24
C LEU A 92 -11.07 -16.66 -4.52
N GLU A 93 -11.10 -17.95 -4.24
CA GLU A 93 -12.20 -18.54 -3.47
C GLU A 93 -12.14 -18.14 -2.00
N ARG A 94 -10.92 -18.07 -1.45
CA ARG A 94 -10.67 -17.82 -0.03
C ARG A 94 -9.61 -16.74 0.17
N MET A 95 -9.75 -15.97 1.26
CA MET A 95 -8.77 -14.98 1.69
C MET A 95 -7.49 -15.68 2.16
N PRO A 96 -6.32 -15.32 1.63
CA PRO A 96 -5.02 -15.86 2.09
C PRO A 96 -4.45 -15.10 3.29
N VAL A 97 -5.20 -14.15 3.83
CA VAL A 97 -4.79 -13.24 4.91
C VAL A 97 -5.99 -12.87 5.77
N SER A 98 -5.73 -12.42 7.00
CA SER A 98 -6.74 -11.79 7.87
C SER A 98 -6.63 -10.28 7.81
N ALA A 99 -7.77 -9.57 7.94
CA ALA A 99 -7.83 -8.12 8.13
C ALA A 99 -8.41 -7.81 9.50
N VAL A 100 -7.61 -7.26 10.40
CA VAL A 100 -7.92 -7.03 11.81
C VAL A 100 -7.77 -5.56 12.16
N ALA A 101 -8.71 -5.00 12.91
CA ALA A 101 -8.65 -3.60 13.35
C ALA A 101 -7.48 -3.39 14.34
N GLN A 102 -6.54 -2.54 13.97
CA GLN A 102 -5.45 -2.09 14.84
C GLN A 102 -5.94 -1.03 15.82
N LEU A 103 -6.70 -0.08 15.29
CA LEU A 103 -7.40 0.95 16.04
C LEU A 103 -8.91 0.81 15.80
N PRO A 104 -9.75 1.09 16.81
CA PRO A 104 -11.19 1.07 16.63
C PRO A 104 -11.61 2.10 15.59
N GLY A 105 -12.66 1.82 14.83
CA GLY A 105 -13.13 2.69 13.78
C GLY A 105 -14.26 2.08 12.95
N ALA A 106 -14.26 2.36 11.66
CA ALA A 106 -15.24 1.85 10.72
C ALA A 106 -14.59 1.52 9.37
N VAL A 107 -15.15 0.54 8.68
CA VAL A 107 -14.77 0.16 7.32
C VAL A 107 -16.00 0.11 6.42
N LEU A 108 -15.83 0.47 5.15
CA LEU A 108 -16.81 0.25 4.11
C LEU A 108 -16.49 -1.07 3.41
N LEU A 109 -17.42 -2.00 3.39
CA LEU A 109 -17.32 -3.26 2.65
C LEU A 109 -18.14 -3.17 1.37
N MET A 110 -17.58 -3.62 0.25
CA MET A 110 -18.23 -3.65 -1.06
C MET A 110 -18.01 -5.00 -1.72
N ASP A 111 -19.08 -5.55 -2.36
CA ASP A 111 -18.96 -6.78 -3.13
C ASP A 111 -18.17 -6.50 -4.42
N CYS A 112 -16.98 -7.09 -4.55
CA CYS A 112 -16.12 -6.91 -5.71
C CYS A 112 -16.80 -7.30 -7.03
N ARG A 113 -17.69 -8.28 -7.02
CA ARG A 113 -18.47 -8.69 -8.22
C ARG A 113 -19.36 -7.56 -8.71
N ARG A 114 -19.92 -6.76 -7.79
CA ARG A 114 -20.74 -5.58 -8.15
C ARG A 114 -19.88 -4.43 -8.63
N VAL A 115 -18.69 -4.27 -8.04
CA VAL A 115 -17.69 -3.27 -8.47
C VAL A 115 -17.25 -3.54 -9.91
N LEU A 116 -16.99 -4.80 -10.27
CA LEU A 116 -16.47 -5.18 -11.59
C LEU A 116 -17.56 -5.33 -12.68
N ARG A 117 -18.83 -5.48 -12.31
CA ARG A 117 -19.91 -5.61 -13.30
C ARG A 117 -20.36 -4.22 -13.75
N SER A 118 -20.50 -4.05 -15.05
CA SER A 118 -21.16 -2.87 -15.61
C SER A 118 -22.58 -2.78 -15.07
N CYS A 119 -22.95 -1.60 -14.58
CA CYS A 119 -24.31 -1.30 -14.17
C CYS A 119 -25.20 -1.31 -15.41
N SER A 120 -26.42 -1.90 -15.31
CA SER A 120 -27.41 -1.94 -16.38
C SER A 120 -27.77 -0.54 -16.92
N ASN A 121 -27.53 0.51 -16.14
CA ASN A 121 -27.83 1.90 -16.48
C ASN A 121 -26.66 2.66 -17.11
N ALA A 122 -25.57 1.95 -17.55
CA ALA A 122 -24.40 2.56 -18.17
C ALA A 122 -23.86 3.79 -17.41
N CYS A 123 -23.85 3.73 -16.08
CA CYS A 123 -23.47 4.82 -15.19
C CYS A 123 -22.01 5.26 -15.47
N PRO A 124 -21.73 6.51 -15.87
CA PRO A 124 -20.39 6.99 -16.21
C PRO A 124 -19.42 6.93 -15.00
N PHE A 125 -19.97 7.03 -13.80
CA PHE A 125 -19.18 6.98 -12.56
C PHE A 125 -18.65 5.57 -12.29
N HIS A 126 -19.43 4.54 -12.63
CA HIS A 126 -19.01 3.15 -12.45
C HIS A 126 -17.76 2.81 -13.29
N SER A 127 -17.76 3.19 -14.56
CA SER A 127 -16.60 3.00 -15.44
C SER A 127 -15.36 3.73 -14.91
N ARG A 128 -15.55 4.93 -14.37
CA ARG A 128 -14.46 5.72 -13.75
C ARG A 128 -13.90 5.00 -12.52
N MET A 129 -14.77 4.52 -11.64
CA MET A 129 -14.39 3.77 -10.45
C MET A 129 -13.61 2.49 -10.80
N VAL A 130 -14.07 1.72 -11.79
CA VAL A 130 -13.33 0.53 -12.28
C VAL A 130 -11.96 0.93 -12.83
N GLY A 131 -11.88 2.02 -13.59
CA GLY A 131 -10.61 2.56 -14.09
C GLY A 131 -9.67 2.98 -12.95
N ASN A 132 -10.21 3.60 -11.91
CA ASN A 132 -9.45 3.99 -10.72
C ASN A 132 -8.96 2.76 -9.93
N LEU A 133 -9.80 1.74 -9.77
CA LEU A 133 -9.42 0.47 -9.14
C LEU A 133 -8.28 -0.21 -9.91
N LEU A 134 -8.39 -0.31 -11.23
CA LEU A 134 -7.35 -0.88 -12.08
C LEU A 134 -6.04 -0.10 -11.96
N ARG A 135 -6.10 1.23 -11.98
CA ARG A 135 -4.92 2.10 -11.79
C ARG A 135 -4.29 1.87 -10.42
N GLY A 136 -5.09 1.77 -9.35
CA GLY A 136 -4.61 1.51 -7.99
C GLY A 136 -3.90 0.16 -7.87
N ILE A 137 -4.48 -0.91 -8.45
CA ILE A 137 -3.87 -2.25 -8.47
C ILE A 137 -2.57 -2.24 -9.30
N ALA A 138 -2.58 -1.60 -10.47
CA ALA A 138 -1.39 -1.46 -11.31
C ALA A 138 -0.27 -0.71 -10.59
N GLN A 139 -0.59 0.38 -9.89
CA GLN A 139 0.40 1.14 -9.11
C GLN A 139 0.98 0.31 -7.95
N LYS A 140 0.16 -0.46 -7.24
CA LYS A 140 0.63 -1.40 -6.21
C LYS A 140 1.57 -2.45 -6.82
N ASN A 141 1.24 -2.98 -8.00
CA ASN A 141 2.08 -3.95 -8.71
C ASN A 141 3.45 -3.34 -9.09
N LEU A 142 3.47 -2.12 -9.63
CA LEU A 142 4.73 -1.40 -9.93
C LEU A 142 5.58 -1.22 -8.68
N THR A 143 4.99 -0.80 -7.56
CA THR A 143 5.69 -0.63 -6.28
C THR A 143 6.27 -1.95 -5.77
N LEU A 144 5.51 -3.06 -5.87
CA LEU A 144 5.99 -4.38 -5.48
C LEU A 144 7.12 -4.86 -6.38
N THR A 145 7.01 -4.68 -7.70
CA THR A 145 8.05 -5.03 -8.67
C THR A 145 9.34 -4.26 -8.38
N GLN A 146 9.23 -2.97 -8.08
CA GLN A 146 10.37 -2.15 -7.69
C GLN A 146 11.02 -2.65 -6.39
N LYS A 147 10.22 -2.98 -5.38
CA LYS A 147 10.73 -3.57 -4.12
C LYS A 147 11.45 -4.90 -4.35
N ILE A 148 10.90 -5.78 -5.20
CA ILE A 148 11.54 -7.05 -5.58
C ILE A 148 12.89 -6.76 -6.24
N ARG A 149 12.99 -5.79 -7.15
CA ARG A 149 14.25 -5.39 -7.80
C ARG A 149 15.31 -4.98 -6.77
N TYR A 150 14.95 -4.16 -5.78
CA TYR A 150 15.87 -3.78 -4.70
C TYR A 150 16.32 -4.99 -3.86
N MET A 151 15.36 -5.84 -3.47
CA MET A 151 15.65 -7.00 -2.62
C MET A 151 16.46 -8.07 -3.34
N SER A 152 16.37 -8.18 -4.67
CA SER A 152 17.11 -9.15 -5.48
C SER A 152 18.59 -8.81 -5.65
N GLN A 153 19.02 -7.61 -5.29
CA GLN A 153 20.43 -7.24 -5.30
C GLN A 153 21.22 -8.07 -4.27
N LYS A 154 22.46 -8.45 -4.62
CA LYS A 154 23.26 -9.39 -3.84
C LYS A 154 23.77 -8.80 -2.53
N THR A 155 24.16 -7.54 -2.53
CA THR A 155 24.79 -6.90 -1.37
C THR A 155 23.92 -5.79 -0.79
N THR A 156 24.09 -5.47 0.49
CA THR A 156 23.43 -4.33 1.13
C THR A 156 23.78 -3.02 0.42
N ARG A 157 25.01 -2.90 -0.10
CA ARG A 157 25.48 -1.75 -0.89
C ARG A 157 24.62 -1.58 -2.15
N ASP A 158 24.49 -2.64 -2.95
CA ASP A 158 23.75 -2.59 -4.22
C ASP A 158 22.27 -2.30 -3.97
N LYS A 159 21.66 -2.96 -2.97
CA LYS A 159 20.28 -2.69 -2.55
C LYS A 159 20.07 -1.21 -2.21
N LEU A 160 20.97 -0.65 -1.39
CA LEU A 160 20.88 0.75 -0.97
C LEU A 160 21.12 1.70 -2.15
N MET A 161 22.13 1.43 -2.98
CA MET A 161 22.44 2.27 -4.14
C MET A 161 21.28 2.34 -5.13
N GLU A 162 20.63 1.21 -5.44
CA GLU A 162 19.45 1.18 -6.30
C GLU A 162 18.31 2.08 -5.78
N VAL A 163 18.02 2.01 -4.48
CA VAL A 163 17.01 2.89 -3.86
C VAL A 163 17.41 4.35 -3.96
N LEU A 164 18.68 4.69 -3.67
CA LEU A 164 19.14 6.08 -3.70
C LEU A 164 19.13 6.64 -5.13
N LEU A 165 19.52 5.85 -6.13
CA LEU A 165 19.48 6.24 -7.55
C LEU A 165 18.04 6.48 -8.02
N ASP A 166 17.09 5.63 -7.64
CA ASP A 166 15.69 5.82 -7.99
C ASP A 166 15.09 7.06 -7.33
N GLN A 167 15.46 7.33 -6.05
CA GLN A 167 15.03 8.55 -5.37
C GLN A 167 15.62 9.82 -6.01
N ALA A 168 16.89 9.79 -6.38
CA ALA A 168 17.54 10.89 -7.10
C ALA A 168 16.85 11.18 -8.45
N LYS A 169 16.52 10.12 -9.20
CA LYS A 169 15.77 10.23 -10.48
C LYS A 169 14.37 10.80 -10.25
N ALA A 170 13.63 10.28 -9.25
CA ALA A 170 12.27 10.71 -8.95
C ALA A 170 12.19 12.18 -8.51
N GLN A 171 13.19 12.66 -7.77
CA GLN A 171 13.28 14.04 -7.29
C GLN A 171 14.09 14.96 -8.23
N HIS A 172 14.58 14.43 -9.36
CA HIS A 172 15.43 15.16 -10.32
C HIS A 172 16.59 15.91 -9.67
N SER A 173 17.20 15.32 -8.62
CA SER A 173 18.24 15.95 -7.83
C SER A 173 19.24 14.92 -7.32
N ALA A 174 20.54 15.29 -7.31
CA ALA A 174 21.55 14.49 -6.62
C ALA A 174 21.44 14.58 -5.09
N GLU A 175 20.76 15.61 -4.56
CA GLU A 175 20.46 15.78 -3.16
C GLU A 175 18.95 15.63 -2.92
N PHE A 176 18.54 14.71 -2.05
CA PHE A 176 17.15 14.33 -1.84
C PHE A 176 16.91 13.79 -0.42
N THR A 177 15.63 13.71 -0.05
CA THR A 177 15.21 13.11 1.22
C THR A 177 14.39 11.85 0.93
N ILE A 178 14.70 10.76 1.63
CA ILE A 178 13.92 9.53 1.55
C ILE A 178 12.84 9.49 2.65
N PRO A 179 11.67 8.86 2.41
CA PRO A 179 10.57 8.80 3.38
C PRO A 179 10.79 7.70 4.45
N PHE A 180 12.03 7.33 4.73
CA PHE A 180 12.39 6.28 5.65
C PHE A 180 13.37 6.78 6.71
N ASP A 181 13.16 6.39 7.97
CA ASP A 181 14.22 6.37 8.96
C ASP A 181 15.13 5.15 8.75
N ARG A 182 16.17 4.98 9.58
CA ARG A 182 17.15 3.88 9.44
C ARG A 182 16.52 2.50 9.64
N GLN A 183 15.59 2.36 10.59
CA GLN A 183 14.91 1.09 10.83
C GLN A 183 14.00 0.75 9.66
N SER A 184 13.12 1.67 9.28
CA SER A 184 12.18 1.48 8.17
C SER A 184 12.88 1.19 6.84
N LEU A 185 14.04 1.83 6.59
CA LEU A 185 14.84 1.55 5.38
C LEU A 185 15.45 0.14 5.42
N ALA A 186 15.95 -0.29 6.58
CA ALA A 186 16.48 -1.64 6.75
C ALA A 186 15.39 -2.71 6.53
N ASP A 187 14.22 -2.51 7.13
CA ASP A 187 13.05 -3.38 6.96
C ASP A 187 12.58 -3.40 5.49
N TYR A 188 12.58 -2.22 4.83
CA TYR A 188 12.21 -2.09 3.42
C TYR A 188 13.14 -2.87 2.48
N LEU A 189 14.46 -2.87 2.79
CA LEU A 189 15.50 -3.58 2.02
C LEU A 189 15.69 -5.04 2.44
N GLY A 190 15.05 -5.48 3.52
CA GLY A 190 15.21 -6.82 4.09
C GLY A 190 16.64 -7.08 4.55
N VAL A 191 17.21 -6.15 5.33
CA VAL A 191 18.55 -6.22 5.89
C VAL A 191 18.56 -5.81 7.37
N GLU A 192 19.54 -6.25 8.12
CA GLU A 192 19.73 -5.81 9.51
C GLU A 192 20.07 -4.31 9.57
N ARG A 193 19.45 -3.57 10.52
CA ARG A 193 19.69 -2.13 10.72
C ARG A 193 21.16 -1.80 10.95
N SER A 194 21.86 -2.63 11.71
CA SER A 194 23.30 -2.50 11.99
C SER A 194 24.13 -2.65 10.72
N ALA A 195 23.82 -3.65 9.87
CA ALA A 195 24.49 -3.87 8.59
C ALA A 195 24.27 -2.71 7.63
N LEU A 196 23.02 -2.19 7.55
CA LEU A 196 22.71 -1.00 6.76
C LEU A 196 23.49 0.23 7.22
N SER A 197 23.54 0.49 8.54
CA SER A 197 24.24 1.64 9.11
C SER A 197 25.76 1.56 8.86
N ALA A 198 26.34 0.36 8.98
CA ALA A 198 27.74 0.12 8.66
C ALA A 198 28.03 0.38 7.18
N GLU A 199 27.13 -0.08 6.28
CA GLU A 199 27.32 0.12 4.84
C GLU A 199 27.20 1.58 4.42
N ILE A 200 26.24 2.32 4.98
CA ILE A 200 26.13 3.78 4.75
C ILE A 200 27.42 4.48 5.17
N SER A 201 28.01 4.08 6.31
CA SER A 201 29.28 4.65 6.79
C SER A 201 30.45 4.31 5.87
N ARG A 202 30.48 3.12 5.27
CA ARG A 202 31.47 2.73 4.24
C ARG A 202 31.30 3.55 2.97
N MET A 203 30.10 3.65 2.44
CA MET A 203 29.80 4.40 1.22
C MET A 203 30.13 5.90 1.36
N ARG A 204 29.95 6.46 2.57
CA ARG A 204 30.41 7.85 2.87
C ARG A 204 31.94 7.97 2.82
N ARG A 205 32.68 7.02 3.42
CA ARG A 205 34.15 6.99 3.37
C ARG A 205 34.71 6.80 1.96
N ASP A 206 33.98 5.97 1.15
CA ASP A 206 34.33 5.71 -0.24
C ASP A 206 34.00 6.92 -1.15
N GLY A 207 33.40 7.99 -0.60
CA GLY A 207 33.05 9.19 -1.35
C GLY A 207 31.93 8.98 -2.38
N LEU A 208 31.06 7.99 -2.17
CA LEU A 208 29.91 7.71 -3.04
C LEU A 208 28.67 8.53 -2.66
N ILE A 209 28.50 8.74 -1.36
CA ILE A 209 27.33 9.45 -0.81
C ILE A 209 27.69 10.35 0.36
N GLU A 210 26.90 11.38 0.58
CA GLU A 210 26.74 12.06 1.87
C GLU A 210 25.37 11.70 2.46
N SER A 211 25.28 11.63 3.79
CA SER A 211 24.00 11.40 4.44
C SER A 211 23.92 12.00 5.83
N THR A 212 22.77 12.59 6.15
CA THR A 212 22.40 13.09 7.48
C THR A 212 20.93 12.73 7.72
N GLY A 213 20.67 11.81 8.67
CA GLY A 213 19.33 11.29 8.89
C GLY A 213 18.76 10.66 7.62
N SER A 214 17.61 11.15 7.15
CA SER A 214 16.94 10.71 5.91
C SER A 214 17.37 11.48 4.66
N ARG A 215 18.27 12.47 4.80
CA ARG A 215 18.79 13.26 3.68
C ARG A 215 20.04 12.60 3.12
N PHE A 216 20.08 12.47 1.79
CA PHE A 216 21.19 11.87 1.04
C PHE A 216 21.61 12.78 -0.11
N ARG A 217 22.89 12.68 -0.47
CA ARG A 217 23.47 13.28 -1.66
C ARG A 217 24.35 12.26 -2.36
N LEU A 218 24.12 12.03 -3.64
CA LEU A 218 25.01 11.22 -4.48
C LEU A 218 26.20 12.06 -4.94
N LEU A 219 27.43 11.58 -4.71
CA LEU A 219 28.67 12.27 -5.05
C LEU A 219 29.26 11.75 -6.37
N LYS A 220 29.02 10.47 -6.71
CA LYS A 220 29.40 9.84 -7.99
C LYS A 220 28.24 9.01 -8.50
N THR A 221 27.88 9.19 -9.75
CA THR A 221 27.01 8.28 -10.49
C THR A 221 27.89 7.31 -11.27
N GLU A 222 27.50 6.02 -11.35
CA GLU A 222 28.25 4.97 -12.05
C GLU A 222 28.44 5.22 -13.57
N SER A 223 27.99 6.35 -14.10
CA SER A 223 28.18 6.74 -15.52
C SER A 223 29.59 7.20 -15.86
N GLU A 224 30.54 7.15 -14.93
CA GLU A 224 31.95 7.53 -15.14
C GLU A 224 32.95 6.36 -14.95
N ARG A 225 32.48 5.11 -15.16
CA ARG A 225 33.37 3.96 -15.28
C ARG A 225 33.31 3.35 -16.67
#